data_64f9271957bf6ff4e4cb4f8023bc378f
#
_entry.id   64f9271957bf6ff4e4cb4f8023bc378f
#
_cell.length_a   1.000
_cell.length_b   1.000
_cell.length_c   1.000
_cell.angle_alpha   90.00
_cell.angle_beta   90.00
_cell.angle_gamma   90.00
#
_symmetry.space_group_name_H-M   'P 1'
#
loop_
_entity.id
_entity.type
_entity.pdbx_description
1 polymer ?
#
loop_
_entity_poly.entity_id
_entity_poly.type
_entity_poly.pdbx_seq_one_letter_code
_entity_poly.pdbx_strand_id
1 'polypeptide(L)'
;MGGMAEGDPGPGIGSFVAIGDSFTEGLDDPDPGGGYRGWADRVAEAMAQRRPGFRYANLAIRGKLLDEVLAEQLPRAVEMAPDLVSLAAGGNDILRGSDVDTLAAHFEPGVAKLQAAGCRVVIFTGFDPRIFPVIRWLRGRIAAYDMHLRGIADDYGCDLVDLWSMRVLNDTRAWSPDRLHLTAEGHRQVALRTCEVLGVPVTGDWRAPLLPAPVPAGSGNRARWLAARRQDARWAREYAMPWARRRLAGASTGDGLSAKRPELVPLSAAGSAAGSAADESDVPSPAGGPGEVGQDFF
;
A
#
# COMPACT_ATOMS: atom_id res chain seq x y z
N MET A 1 8.85 -42.81 -2.31
CA MET A 1 7.61 -42.12 -1.85
C MET A 1 7.96 -41.41 -0.57
N GLY A 2 8.44 -40.18 -0.67
CA GLY A 2 8.71 -39.31 0.49
C GLY A 2 7.47 -38.45 0.72
N GLY A 3 6.81 -38.62 1.87
CA GLY A 3 5.69 -37.81 2.30
C GLY A 3 6.14 -36.36 2.39
N MET A 4 5.43 -35.48 1.70
CA MET A 4 5.52 -34.04 1.90
C MET A 4 5.08 -33.79 3.34
N ALA A 5 6.00 -33.35 4.19
CA ALA A 5 5.69 -32.87 5.53
C ALA A 5 4.63 -31.76 5.39
N GLU A 6 3.49 -31.93 6.04
CA GLU A 6 2.54 -30.85 6.26
C GLU A 6 3.31 -29.69 6.90
N GLY A 7 3.43 -28.59 6.16
CA GLY A 7 4.25 -27.46 6.58
C GLY A 7 3.72 -26.92 7.90
N ASP A 8 4.67 -26.69 8.81
CA ASP A 8 4.50 -25.90 10.02
C ASP A 8 3.56 -24.71 9.74
N PRO A 9 2.49 -24.47 10.52
CA PRO A 9 1.52 -23.40 10.28
C PRO A 9 2.10 -21.98 10.42
N GLY A 10 3.39 -21.83 10.33
CA GLY A 10 4.08 -20.53 10.47
C GLY A 10 4.01 -20.00 11.92
N PRO A 11 4.79 -18.99 12.27
CA PRO A 11 4.80 -18.43 13.61
C PRO A 11 3.37 -18.01 14.00
N GLY A 12 2.95 -18.34 15.22
CA GLY A 12 1.58 -18.29 15.76
C GLY A 12 0.82 -16.96 15.65
N ILE A 13 0.98 -16.21 14.53
CA ILE A 13 0.34 -14.93 14.25
C ILE A 13 -1.16 -15.15 14.01
N GLY A 14 -1.99 -14.64 14.91
CA GLY A 14 -3.46 -14.73 14.84
C GLY A 14 -4.12 -13.42 14.46
N SER A 15 -3.34 -12.33 14.41
CA SER A 15 -3.85 -10.98 14.13
C SER A 15 -2.80 -10.09 13.49
N PHE A 16 -3.26 -9.21 12.59
CA PHE A 16 -2.40 -8.28 11.85
C PHE A 16 -3.06 -6.91 11.78
N VAL A 17 -2.31 -5.86 12.11
CA VAL A 17 -2.71 -4.46 11.90
C VAL A 17 -1.70 -3.79 10.97
N ALA A 18 -2.19 -3.21 9.89
CA ALA A 18 -1.38 -2.46 8.94
C ALA A 18 -1.54 -0.95 9.16
N ILE A 19 -0.42 -0.24 9.38
CA ILE A 19 -0.39 1.23 9.51
C ILE A 19 0.56 1.84 8.48
N GLY A 20 0.21 3.04 8.00
CA GLY A 20 0.97 3.75 6.98
C GLY A 20 0.13 4.70 6.14
N ASP A 21 0.55 4.85 4.90
CA ASP A 21 -0.05 5.76 3.92
C ASP A 21 -0.72 5.02 2.73
N SER A 22 -0.77 5.65 1.55
CA SER A 22 -1.37 5.09 0.33
C SER A 22 -0.80 3.74 -0.09
N PHE A 23 0.50 3.49 0.17
CA PHE A 23 1.15 2.22 -0.11
C PHE A 23 0.51 1.07 0.68
N THR A 24 0.21 1.30 1.95
CA THR A 24 -0.42 0.32 2.84
C THR A 24 -1.94 0.29 2.70
N GLU A 25 -2.57 1.42 2.38
CA GLU A 25 -3.99 1.47 2.02
C GLU A 25 -4.28 0.63 0.77
N GLY A 26 -3.32 0.51 -0.14
CA GLY A 26 -3.44 -0.26 -1.38
C GLY A 26 -3.96 0.55 -2.55
N LEU A 27 -3.70 1.87 -2.58
CA LEU A 27 -4.17 2.76 -3.64
C LEU A 27 -3.79 2.22 -5.03
N ASP A 28 -4.72 2.34 -5.99
CA ASP A 28 -4.63 1.86 -7.38
C ASP A 28 -4.65 0.31 -7.56
N ASP A 29 -5.03 -0.44 -6.51
CA ASP A 29 -5.41 -1.85 -6.61
C ASP A 29 -6.91 -1.99 -6.29
N PRO A 30 -7.83 -1.71 -7.25
CA PRO A 30 -9.25 -1.68 -6.98
C PRO A 30 -9.79 -3.04 -6.54
N ASP A 31 -10.62 -3.03 -5.49
CA ASP A 31 -11.35 -4.20 -5.02
C ASP A 31 -12.71 -4.27 -5.71
N PRO A 32 -13.15 -5.44 -6.22
CA PRO A 32 -14.48 -5.60 -6.78
C PRO A 32 -15.63 -5.24 -5.83
N GLY A 33 -15.41 -5.38 -4.50
CA GLY A 33 -16.35 -4.96 -3.47
C GLY A 33 -16.34 -3.47 -3.15
N GLY A 34 -15.52 -2.69 -3.84
CA GLY A 34 -15.30 -1.25 -3.62
C GLY A 34 -14.06 -0.95 -2.79
N GLY A 35 -13.48 0.23 -3.00
CA GLY A 35 -12.23 0.63 -2.37
C GLY A 35 -10.99 -0.02 -2.98
N TYR A 36 -9.97 -0.30 -2.16
CA TYR A 36 -8.67 -0.82 -2.60
C TYR A 36 -8.27 -2.06 -1.79
N ARG A 37 -7.68 -3.05 -2.46
CA ARG A 37 -7.19 -4.27 -1.83
C ARG A 37 -5.76 -4.10 -1.31
N GLY A 38 -4.78 -3.90 -2.16
CA GLY A 38 -3.38 -3.69 -1.80
C GLY A 38 -2.61 -4.94 -1.32
N TRP A 39 -1.32 -4.73 -1.00
CA TRP A 39 -0.41 -5.79 -0.55
C TRP A 39 -0.78 -6.31 0.84
N ALA A 40 -1.21 -5.41 1.76
CA ALA A 40 -1.49 -5.78 3.15
C ALA A 40 -2.72 -6.70 3.26
N ASP A 41 -3.76 -6.45 2.47
CA ASP A 41 -4.94 -7.32 2.40
C ASP A 41 -4.58 -8.69 1.84
N ARG A 42 -3.74 -8.76 0.80
CA ARG A 42 -3.25 -10.03 0.21
C ARG A 42 -2.45 -10.86 1.21
N VAL A 43 -1.62 -10.22 2.03
CA VAL A 43 -0.90 -10.89 3.14
C VAL A 43 -1.89 -11.39 4.19
N ALA A 44 -2.84 -10.56 4.61
CA ALA A 44 -3.87 -10.93 5.58
C ALA A 44 -4.73 -12.10 5.08
N GLU A 45 -5.12 -12.11 3.79
CA GLU A 45 -5.85 -13.21 3.16
C GLU A 45 -5.04 -14.52 3.15
N ALA A 46 -3.74 -14.45 2.84
CA ALA A 46 -2.86 -15.61 2.86
C ALA A 46 -2.72 -16.20 4.29
N MET A 47 -2.71 -15.36 5.32
CA MET A 47 -2.72 -15.76 6.72
C MET A 47 -4.08 -16.36 7.14
N ALA A 48 -5.18 -15.72 6.74
CA ALA A 48 -6.54 -16.18 7.06
C ALA A 48 -6.86 -17.55 6.44
N GLN A 49 -6.34 -17.86 5.26
CA GLN A 49 -6.46 -19.18 4.61
C GLN A 49 -5.84 -20.31 5.44
N ARG A 50 -4.87 -19.99 6.30
CA ARG A 50 -4.11 -20.94 7.11
C ARG A 50 -4.56 -21.00 8.57
N ARG A 51 -5.19 -19.92 9.05
CA ARG A 51 -5.60 -19.78 10.43
C ARG A 51 -7.07 -19.35 10.54
N PRO A 52 -7.99 -20.26 10.85
CA PRO A 52 -9.38 -19.91 11.12
C PRO A 52 -9.48 -18.86 12.24
N GLY A 53 -10.32 -17.86 12.05
CA GLY A 53 -10.47 -16.77 13.02
C GLY A 53 -9.35 -15.72 13.01
N PHE A 54 -8.45 -15.75 12.02
CA PHE A 54 -7.45 -14.70 11.82
C PHE A 54 -8.10 -13.32 11.72
N ARG A 55 -7.58 -12.35 12.49
CA ARG A 55 -8.12 -10.99 12.57
C ARG A 55 -7.22 -10.01 11.83
N TYR A 56 -7.84 -9.05 11.14
CA TYR A 56 -7.11 -8.05 10.37
C TYR A 56 -7.74 -6.67 10.49
N ALA A 57 -6.88 -5.63 10.60
CA ALA A 57 -7.23 -4.23 10.45
C ALA A 57 -6.24 -3.52 9.51
N ASN A 58 -6.69 -2.51 8.80
CA ASN A 58 -5.85 -1.63 7.99
C ASN A 58 -6.22 -0.18 8.30
N LEU A 59 -5.38 0.49 9.08
CA LEU A 59 -5.57 1.85 9.54
C LEU A 59 -4.94 2.89 8.60
N ALA A 60 -4.27 2.44 7.54
CA ALA A 60 -3.57 3.31 6.62
C ALA A 60 -4.51 4.24 5.87
N ILE A 61 -4.07 5.49 5.69
CA ILE A 61 -4.77 6.54 4.96
C ILE A 61 -3.78 7.23 4.03
N ARG A 62 -4.15 7.35 2.76
CA ARG A 62 -3.31 7.99 1.73
C ARG A 62 -2.88 9.41 2.10
N GLY A 63 -1.67 9.76 1.69
CA GLY A 63 -1.14 11.12 1.85
C GLY A 63 -0.65 11.48 3.26
N LYS A 64 -0.84 10.59 4.25
CA LYS A 64 -0.34 10.79 5.61
C LYS A 64 1.18 10.86 5.64
N LEU A 65 1.69 11.75 6.48
CA LEU A 65 3.09 11.86 6.85
C LEU A 65 3.42 10.93 8.01
N LEU A 66 4.70 10.68 8.24
CA LEU A 66 5.15 9.82 9.35
C LEU A 66 4.58 10.28 10.69
N ASP A 67 4.69 11.56 11.02
CA ASP A 67 4.22 12.08 12.31
C ASP A 67 2.70 11.91 12.49
N GLU A 68 1.92 12.02 11.40
CA GLU A 68 0.47 11.76 11.43
C GLU A 68 0.17 10.26 11.63
N VAL A 69 0.93 9.37 10.99
CA VAL A 69 0.81 7.91 11.19
C VAL A 69 1.13 7.57 12.66
N LEU A 70 2.20 8.14 13.21
CA LEU A 70 2.61 7.90 14.59
C LEU A 70 1.65 8.51 15.63
N ALA A 71 1.00 9.63 15.30
CA ALA A 71 0.05 10.29 16.21
C ALA A 71 -1.34 9.66 16.18
N GLU A 72 -1.83 9.24 15.00
CA GLU A 72 -3.21 8.83 14.81
C GLU A 72 -3.40 7.31 14.74
N GLN A 73 -2.50 6.61 14.01
CA GLN A 73 -2.68 5.18 13.72
C GLN A 73 -1.95 4.28 14.73
N LEU A 74 -0.73 4.65 15.13
CA LEU A 74 0.08 3.84 16.03
C LEU A 74 -0.58 3.62 17.41
N PRO A 75 -1.16 4.62 18.11
CA PRO A 75 -1.86 4.40 19.37
C PRO A 75 -3.01 3.39 19.24
N ARG A 76 -3.79 3.48 18.15
CA ARG A 76 -4.87 2.55 17.85
C ARG A 76 -4.37 1.14 17.57
N ALA A 77 -3.24 1.01 16.85
CA ALA A 77 -2.62 -0.29 16.60
C ALA A 77 -2.15 -0.94 17.93
N VAL A 78 -1.55 -0.16 18.82
CA VAL A 78 -1.13 -0.63 20.16
C VAL A 78 -2.35 -1.04 21.00
N GLU A 79 -3.43 -0.26 20.99
CA GLU A 79 -4.67 -0.58 21.73
C GLU A 79 -5.32 -1.88 21.25
N MET A 80 -5.25 -2.18 19.95
CA MET A 80 -5.74 -3.44 19.38
C MET A 80 -4.94 -4.67 19.81
N ALA A 81 -3.72 -4.49 20.32
CA ALA A 81 -2.79 -5.53 20.76
C ALA A 81 -2.68 -6.71 19.77
N PRO A 82 -2.31 -6.48 18.50
CA PRO A 82 -2.16 -7.53 17.52
C PRO A 82 -0.84 -8.28 17.68
N ASP A 83 -0.76 -9.50 17.14
CA ASP A 83 0.49 -10.26 17.10
C ASP A 83 1.50 -9.64 16.11
N LEU A 84 1.01 -9.05 15.01
CA LEU A 84 1.83 -8.46 13.95
C LEU A 84 1.35 -7.03 13.63
N VAL A 85 2.31 -6.11 13.50
CA VAL A 85 2.06 -4.76 12.93
C VAL A 85 3.00 -4.51 11.77
N SER A 86 2.49 -3.99 10.67
CA SER A 86 3.32 -3.38 9.63
C SER A 86 3.35 -1.87 9.77
N LEU A 87 4.53 -1.27 9.72
CA LEU A 87 4.72 0.18 9.69
C LEU A 87 5.47 0.55 8.41
N ALA A 88 4.78 1.27 7.51
CA ALA A 88 5.34 1.76 6.26
C ALA A 88 4.98 3.24 6.07
N ALA A 89 5.91 4.13 6.31
CA ALA A 89 5.73 5.58 6.22
C ALA A 89 7.05 6.31 5.91
N GLY A 90 6.97 7.60 5.58
CA GLY A 90 8.13 8.44 5.29
C GLY A 90 8.29 8.75 3.80
N GLY A 91 7.65 8.01 2.90
CA GLY A 91 7.69 8.29 1.45
C GLY A 91 7.13 9.67 1.11
N ASN A 92 6.00 10.05 1.69
CA ASN A 92 5.40 11.37 1.53
C ASN A 92 6.28 12.49 2.11
N ASP A 93 6.96 12.22 3.21
CA ASP A 93 7.90 13.16 3.86
C ASP A 93 9.10 13.44 2.96
N ILE A 94 9.70 12.39 2.38
CA ILE A 94 10.81 12.51 1.43
C ILE A 94 10.38 13.30 0.19
N LEU A 95 9.20 13.03 -0.36
CA LEU A 95 8.62 13.79 -1.48
C LEU A 95 8.39 15.26 -1.11
N ARG A 96 8.10 15.56 0.15
CA ARG A 96 7.92 16.93 0.67
C ARG A 96 9.23 17.63 1.03
N GLY A 97 10.34 16.92 1.01
CA GLY A 97 11.66 17.50 1.24
C GLY A 97 12.17 17.41 2.68
N SER A 98 11.54 16.60 3.54
CA SER A 98 11.97 16.36 4.92
C SER A 98 13.40 15.81 4.99
N ASP A 99 14.16 16.22 5.95
CA ASP A 99 15.48 15.67 6.23
C ASP A 99 15.37 14.19 6.62
N VAL A 100 16.20 13.33 6.03
CA VAL A 100 16.08 11.87 6.19
C VAL A 100 16.61 11.36 7.53
N ASP A 101 17.60 12.04 8.12
CA ASP A 101 18.14 11.68 9.42
C ASP A 101 17.11 12.00 10.52
N THR A 102 16.49 13.19 10.42
CA THR A 102 15.38 13.58 11.30
C THR A 102 14.18 12.64 11.14
N LEU A 103 13.84 12.27 9.91
CA LEU A 103 12.74 11.36 9.63
C LEU A 103 12.96 9.98 10.26
N ALA A 104 14.18 9.45 10.17
CA ALA A 104 14.56 8.19 10.78
C ALA A 104 14.52 8.27 12.33
N ALA A 105 14.99 9.38 12.90
CA ALA A 105 14.92 9.63 14.35
C ALA A 105 13.47 9.69 14.88
N HIS A 106 12.50 10.09 14.05
CA HIS A 106 11.06 10.02 14.39
C HIS A 106 10.48 8.62 14.18
N PHE A 107 10.98 7.86 13.20
CA PHE A 107 10.47 6.52 12.90
C PHE A 107 10.82 5.51 14.01
N GLU A 108 12.03 5.56 14.52
CA GLU A 108 12.57 4.62 15.50
C GLU A 108 11.72 4.51 16.79
N PRO A 109 11.31 5.62 17.47
CA PRO A 109 10.43 5.54 18.63
C PRO A 109 9.08 4.88 18.35
N GLY A 110 8.59 4.97 17.12
CA GLY A 110 7.37 4.26 16.69
C GLY A 110 7.55 2.74 16.72
N VAL A 111 8.68 2.26 16.20
CA VAL A 111 9.05 0.83 16.24
C VAL A 111 9.21 0.37 17.70
N ALA A 112 9.97 1.12 18.51
CA ALA A 112 10.18 0.82 19.92
C ALA A 112 8.85 0.67 20.69
N LYS A 113 7.86 1.53 20.40
CA LYS A 113 6.54 1.51 21.02
C LYS A 113 5.74 0.26 20.66
N LEU A 114 5.78 -0.16 19.39
CA LEU A 114 5.11 -1.37 18.92
C LEU A 114 5.72 -2.62 19.55
N GLN A 115 7.03 -2.69 19.66
CA GLN A 115 7.72 -3.82 20.30
C GLN A 115 7.47 -3.87 21.80
N ALA A 116 7.49 -2.71 22.48
CA ALA A 116 7.15 -2.63 23.90
C ALA A 116 5.72 -3.09 24.20
N ALA A 117 4.82 -2.97 23.21
CA ALA A 117 3.46 -3.51 23.26
C ALA A 117 3.39 -5.02 22.96
N GLY A 118 4.52 -5.69 22.69
CA GLY A 118 4.58 -7.14 22.40
C GLY A 118 4.29 -7.51 20.94
N CYS A 119 4.21 -6.55 20.03
CA CYS A 119 3.95 -6.81 18.62
C CYS A 119 5.23 -7.27 17.90
N ARG A 120 5.13 -8.28 17.04
CA ARG A 120 6.09 -8.49 15.96
C ARG A 120 5.94 -7.35 14.96
N VAL A 121 7.05 -6.75 14.52
CA VAL A 121 7.01 -5.56 13.66
C VAL A 121 7.63 -5.89 12.31
N VAL A 122 6.94 -5.55 11.22
CA VAL A 122 7.50 -5.56 9.87
C VAL A 122 7.57 -4.14 9.31
N ILE A 123 8.73 -3.76 8.79
CA ILE A 123 8.99 -2.48 8.17
C ILE A 123 9.46 -2.64 6.72
N PHE A 124 9.42 -1.55 5.95
CA PHE A 124 9.67 -1.58 4.51
C PHE A 124 10.71 -0.54 4.13
N THR A 125 11.69 -0.91 3.30
CA THR A 125 12.51 0.08 2.61
C THR A 125 11.71 0.76 1.50
N GLY A 126 12.17 1.93 1.03
CA GLY A 126 11.71 2.51 -0.22
C GLY A 126 12.16 1.66 -1.44
N PHE A 127 11.56 1.91 -2.59
CA PHE A 127 11.97 1.30 -3.86
C PHE A 127 13.03 2.15 -4.58
N ASP A 128 13.80 1.57 -5.51
CA ASP A 128 14.76 2.30 -6.35
C ASP A 128 14.05 3.10 -7.45
N PRO A 129 13.95 4.45 -7.37
CA PRO A 129 13.21 5.25 -8.34
C PRO A 129 13.96 5.50 -9.66
N ARG A 130 15.07 4.79 -9.93
CA ARG A 130 15.96 5.02 -11.07
C ARG A 130 15.25 5.03 -12.44
N ILE A 131 14.17 4.26 -12.58
CA ILE A 131 13.40 4.14 -13.82
C ILE A 131 12.46 5.32 -14.07
N PHE A 132 12.19 6.14 -13.06
CA PHE A 132 11.25 7.27 -13.14
C PHE A 132 11.99 8.59 -13.25
N PRO A 133 12.06 9.20 -14.45
CA PRO A 133 12.83 10.45 -14.65
C PRO A 133 12.44 11.57 -13.69
N VAL A 134 11.18 11.61 -13.28
CA VAL A 134 10.61 12.69 -12.46
C VAL A 134 11.01 12.61 -11.00
N ILE A 135 11.16 11.40 -10.43
CA ILE A 135 11.49 11.21 -9.01
C ILE A 135 12.87 10.60 -8.79
N ARG A 136 13.63 10.27 -9.85
CA ARG A 136 14.98 9.69 -9.72
C ARG A 136 15.97 10.58 -8.96
N TRP A 137 15.73 11.88 -8.91
CA TRP A 137 16.55 12.80 -8.12
C TRP A 137 16.45 12.57 -6.62
N LEU A 138 15.37 11.92 -6.15
CA LEU A 138 15.21 11.50 -4.74
C LEU A 138 15.98 10.22 -4.41
N ARG A 139 16.55 9.55 -5.40
CA ARG A 139 17.18 8.22 -5.24
C ARG A 139 18.19 8.18 -4.10
N GLY A 140 19.06 9.20 -3.99
CA GLY A 140 20.06 9.27 -2.90
C GLY A 140 19.43 9.43 -1.52
N ARG A 141 18.34 10.20 -1.42
CA ARG A 141 17.59 10.41 -0.17
C ARG A 141 16.84 9.15 0.27
N ILE A 142 16.19 8.47 -0.69
CA ILE A 142 15.51 7.20 -0.42
C ILE A 142 16.54 6.16 0.04
N ALA A 143 17.68 6.04 -0.65
CA ALA A 143 18.74 5.11 -0.25
C ALA A 143 19.29 5.41 1.16
N ALA A 144 19.49 6.68 1.52
CA ALA A 144 19.93 7.07 2.87
C ALA A 144 18.87 6.69 3.91
N TYR A 145 17.59 6.99 3.67
CA TYR A 145 16.51 6.58 4.56
C TYR A 145 16.42 5.05 4.71
N ASP A 146 16.59 4.30 3.61
CA ASP A 146 16.61 2.84 3.62
C ASP A 146 17.75 2.27 4.48
N MET A 147 18.90 2.94 4.53
CA MET A 147 20.01 2.55 5.41
C MET A 147 19.65 2.73 6.88
N HIS A 148 18.97 3.82 7.24
CA HIS A 148 18.45 3.99 8.60
C HIS A 148 17.41 2.92 8.96
N LEU A 149 16.45 2.64 8.06
CA LEU A 149 15.44 1.61 8.29
C LEU A 149 16.06 0.22 8.49
N ARG A 150 17.16 -0.09 7.78
CA ARG A 150 17.92 -1.33 7.98
C ARG A 150 18.57 -1.38 9.37
N GLY A 151 19.22 -0.27 9.79
CA GLY A 151 19.77 -0.16 11.14
C GLY A 151 18.71 -0.35 12.21
N ILE A 152 17.57 0.34 12.09
CA ILE A 152 16.43 0.17 13.00
C ILE A 152 15.92 -1.28 13.01
N ALA A 153 15.82 -1.92 11.82
CA ALA A 153 15.40 -3.31 11.77
C ALA A 153 16.37 -4.24 12.50
N ASP A 154 17.67 -4.03 12.36
CA ASP A 154 18.70 -4.82 13.01
C ASP A 154 18.69 -4.58 14.55
N ASP A 155 18.61 -3.33 14.99
CA ASP A 155 18.63 -2.95 16.41
C ASP A 155 17.40 -3.46 17.17
N TYR A 156 16.24 -3.45 16.53
CA TYR A 156 14.97 -3.88 17.12
C TYR A 156 14.53 -5.29 16.70
N GLY A 157 15.29 -6.01 15.86
CA GLY A 157 14.93 -7.34 15.39
C GLY A 157 13.63 -7.36 14.58
N CYS A 158 13.36 -6.30 13.80
CA CYS A 158 12.16 -6.23 12.96
C CYS A 158 12.33 -7.06 11.69
N ASP A 159 11.22 -7.58 11.19
CA ASP A 159 11.20 -8.09 9.82
C ASP A 159 11.34 -6.95 8.82
N LEU A 160 12.27 -7.08 7.86
CA LEU A 160 12.48 -6.05 6.84
C LEU A 160 12.08 -6.54 5.46
N VAL A 161 11.10 -5.89 4.85
CA VAL A 161 10.74 -6.08 3.45
C VAL A 161 11.54 -5.08 2.60
N ASP A 162 12.59 -5.58 1.96
CA ASP A 162 13.49 -4.78 1.15
C ASP A 162 12.93 -4.56 -0.27
N LEU A 163 12.18 -3.45 -0.46
CA LEU A 163 11.64 -3.08 -1.77
C LEU A 163 12.72 -2.59 -2.74
N TRP A 164 13.83 -2.04 -2.24
CA TRP A 164 14.94 -1.57 -3.07
C TRP A 164 15.55 -2.69 -3.90
N SER A 165 15.67 -3.89 -3.32
CA SER A 165 16.21 -5.06 -4.00
C SER A 165 15.22 -5.74 -4.95
N MET A 166 13.93 -5.42 -4.91
CA MET A 166 12.90 -6.03 -5.74
C MET A 166 12.99 -5.55 -7.19
N ARG A 167 13.74 -6.28 -8.03
CA ARG A 167 13.96 -5.92 -9.44
C ARG A 167 12.67 -5.87 -10.26
N VAL A 168 11.64 -6.59 -9.87
CA VAL A 168 10.31 -6.56 -10.51
C VAL A 168 9.69 -5.17 -10.43
N LEU A 169 9.99 -4.40 -9.38
CA LEU A 169 9.55 -3.00 -9.25
C LEU A 169 10.30 -2.03 -10.17
N ASN A 170 11.35 -2.49 -10.89
CA ASN A 170 11.97 -1.73 -11.97
C ASN A 170 11.23 -1.89 -13.31
N ASP A 171 10.13 -2.65 -13.35
CA ASP A 171 9.22 -2.71 -14.50
C ASP A 171 8.11 -1.68 -14.30
N THR A 172 7.93 -0.79 -15.28
CA THR A 172 6.89 0.27 -15.20
C THR A 172 5.47 -0.27 -15.11
N ARG A 173 5.24 -1.55 -15.46
CA ARG A 173 3.93 -2.21 -15.35
C ARG A 173 3.55 -2.58 -13.91
N ALA A 174 4.51 -2.59 -13.00
CA ALA A 174 4.23 -2.72 -11.57
C ALA A 174 3.63 -1.44 -10.96
N TRP A 175 3.64 -0.34 -11.74
CA TRP A 175 3.24 0.99 -11.30
C TRP A 175 2.05 1.51 -12.08
N SER A 176 1.19 2.21 -11.39
CA SER A 176 0.05 2.87 -11.97
C SER A 176 0.46 4.07 -12.86
N PRO A 177 -0.47 4.63 -13.65
CA PRO A 177 -0.15 5.74 -14.53
C PRO A 177 0.45 6.97 -13.83
N ASP A 178 0.19 7.15 -12.54
CA ASP A 178 0.76 8.23 -11.73
C ASP A 178 2.25 8.02 -11.36
N ARG A 179 2.81 6.82 -11.57
CA ARG A 179 4.21 6.44 -11.31
C ARG A 179 4.64 6.54 -9.84
N LEU A 180 3.68 6.58 -8.94
CA LEU A 180 3.90 6.65 -7.49
C LEU A 180 3.27 5.46 -6.77
N HIS A 181 2.10 5.02 -7.22
CA HIS A 181 1.36 3.92 -6.63
C HIS A 181 1.54 2.64 -7.43
N LEU A 182 1.43 1.52 -6.77
CA LEU A 182 1.54 0.21 -7.40
C LEU A 182 0.23 -0.17 -8.10
N THR A 183 0.34 -0.91 -9.22
CA THR A 183 -0.81 -1.62 -9.78
C THR A 183 -1.17 -2.83 -8.92
N ALA A 184 -2.31 -3.47 -9.20
CA ALA A 184 -2.69 -4.75 -8.59
C ALA A 184 -1.55 -5.79 -8.65
N GLU A 185 -0.83 -5.83 -9.78
CA GLU A 185 0.32 -6.73 -9.94
C GLU A 185 1.52 -6.31 -9.08
N GLY A 186 1.84 -5.01 -9.00
CA GLY A 186 2.87 -4.49 -8.11
C GLY A 186 2.57 -4.83 -6.66
N HIS A 187 1.35 -4.60 -6.20
CA HIS A 187 0.90 -4.98 -4.85
C HIS A 187 0.99 -6.49 -4.62
N ARG A 188 0.65 -7.31 -5.62
CA ARG A 188 0.79 -8.77 -5.53
C ARG A 188 2.24 -9.18 -5.30
N GLN A 189 3.20 -8.59 -6.03
CA GLN A 189 4.62 -8.90 -5.86
C GLN A 189 5.14 -8.50 -4.46
N VAL A 190 4.73 -7.34 -3.96
CA VAL A 190 5.07 -6.91 -2.59
C VAL A 190 4.48 -7.86 -1.56
N ALA A 191 3.23 -8.29 -1.73
CA ALA A 191 2.60 -9.26 -0.84
C ALA A 191 3.35 -10.60 -0.80
N LEU A 192 3.76 -11.14 -1.95
CA LEU A 192 4.57 -12.37 -2.03
C LEU A 192 5.90 -12.22 -1.28
N ARG A 193 6.59 -11.07 -1.46
CA ARG A 193 7.83 -10.80 -0.74
C ARG A 193 7.60 -10.68 0.77
N THR A 194 6.54 -9.99 1.18
CA THR A 194 6.18 -9.86 2.59
C THR A 194 5.86 -11.21 3.22
N CYS A 195 5.10 -12.07 2.52
CA CYS A 195 4.84 -13.43 2.97
C CYS A 195 6.12 -14.25 3.13
N GLU A 196 7.06 -14.15 2.18
CA GLU A 196 8.37 -14.82 2.28
C GLU A 196 9.14 -14.36 3.53
N VAL A 197 9.20 -13.04 3.79
CA VAL A 197 9.87 -12.47 4.96
C VAL A 197 9.23 -12.93 6.27
N LEU A 198 7.90 -12.99 6.31
CA LEU A 198 7.14 -13.43 7.49
C LEU A 198 7.09 -14.95 7.66
N GLY A 199 7.61 -15.73 6.71
CA GLY A 199 7.55 -17.20 6.72
C GLY A 199 6.15 -17.74 6.41
N VAL A 200 5.28 -16.96 5.75
CA VAL A 200 3.94 -17.38 5.32
C VAL A 200 4.04 -18.06 3.95
N PRO A 201 3.76 -19.37 3.84
CA PRO A 201 3.82 -20.07 2.57
C PRO A 201 2.74 -19.54 1.60
N VAL A 202 3.16 -19.19 0.39
CA VAL A 202 2.27 -18.73 -0.70
C VAL A 202 2.70 -19.33 -2.03
N THR A 203 1.78 -19.39 -2.98
CA THR A 203 2.09 -19.80 -4.35
C THR A 203 2.49 -18.59 -5.17
N GLY A 204 3.68 -18.61 -5.75
CA GLY A 204 4.22 -17.56 -6.61
C GLY A 204 5.66 -17.19 -6.24
N ASP A 205 6.35 -16.60 -7.20
CA ASP A 205 7.71 -16.09 -7.02
C ASP A 205 7.72 -14.60 -7.32
N TRP A 206 7.99 -13.77 -6.31
CA TRP A 206 8.08 -12.32 -6.46
C TRP A 206 9.30 -11.88 -7.29
N ARG A 207 10.25 -12.78 -7.51
CA ARG A 207 11.44 -12.53 -8.36
C ARG A 207 11.13 -12.74 -9.84
N ALA A 208 10.05 -13.45 -10.15
CA ALA A 208 9.67 -13.72 -11.53
C ALA A 208 9.37 -12.41 -12.27
N PRO A 209 9.91 -12.22 -13.49
CA PRO A 209 9.58 -11.05 -14.29
C PRO A 209 8.07 -11.04 -14.60
N LEU A 210 7.51 -9.84 -14.71
CA LEU A 210 6.11 -9.70 -15.14
C LEU A 210 5.94 -10.27 -16.55
N LEU A 211 4.82 -10.94 -16.80
CA LEU A 211 4.54 -11.54 -18.10
C LEU A 211 4.76 -10.53 -19.23
N PRO A 212 5.35 -10.93 -20.37
CA PRO A 212 5.61 -10.01 -21.47
C PRO A 212 4.32 -9.32 -21.94
N ALA A 213 4.36 -7.97 -21.99
CA ALA A 213 3.28 -7.24 -22.65
C ALA A 213 3.40 -7.42 -24.16
N PRO A 214 2.29 -7.42 -24.93
CA PRO A 214 2.33 -7.39 -26.38
C PRO A 214 3.14 -6.16 -26.83
N VAL A 215 4.25 -6.37 -27.52
CA VAL A 215 5.05 -5.27 -28.07
C VAL A 215 4.38 -4.83 -29.37
N PRO A 216 3.95 -3.56 -29.50
CA PRO A 216 3.47 -3.04 -30.76
C PRO A 216 4.59 -3.13 -31.81
N ALA A 217 4.35 -3.85 -32.90
CA ALA A 217 5.30 -3.96 -34.01
C ALA A 217 5.46 -2.59 -34.69
N GLY A 218 6.72 -2.14 -34.92
CA GLY A 218 7.01 -1.19 -36.00
C GLY A 218 7.23 0.29 -35.64
N SER A 219 7.58 0.68 -34.41
CA SER A 219 7.97 2.08 -34.15
C SER A 219 9.49 2.25 -34.05
N GLY A 220 10.08 3.08 -34.94
CA GLY A 220 11.50 3.43 -34.88
C GLY A 220 11.88 4.17 -33.58
N ASN A 221 13.18 4.16 -33.20
CA ASN A 221 13.68 4.73 -31.94
C ASN A 221 13.29 6.20 -31.72
N ARG A 222 13.22 7.04 -32.79
CA ARG A 222 12.81 8.44 -32.71
C ARG A 222 11.34 8.59 -32.36
N ALA A 223 10.47 7.76 -32.94
CA ALA A 223 9.04 7.76 -32.66
C ALA A 223 8.76 7.34 -31.20
N ARG A 224 9.48 6.31 -30.72
CA ARG A 224 9.39 5.88 -29.30
C ARG A 224 9.88 6.98 -28.35
N TRP A 225 10.96 7.68 -28.65
CA TRP A 225 11.47 8.80 -27.84
C TRP A 225 10.46 9.94 -27.78
N LEU A 226 9.87 10.33 -28.91
CA LEU A 226 8.85 11.38 -28.97
C LEU A 226 7.58 10.98 -28.19
N ALA A 227 7.15 9.72 -28.32
CA ALA A 227 6.01 9.19 -27.58
C ALA A 227 6.26 9.23 -26.06
N ALA A 228 7.46 8.84 -25.61
CA ALA A 228 7.85 8.91 -24.20
C ALA A 228 7.82 10.35 -23.67
N ARG A 229 8.33 11.34 -24.44
CA ARG A 229 8.29 12.74 -24.04
C ARG A 229 6.88 13.33 -23.97
N ARG A 230 6.01 12.94 -24.89
CA ARG A 230 4.59 13.32 -24.85
C ARG A 230 3.91 12.71 -23.62
N GLN A 231 4.21 11.46 -23.32
CA GLN A 231 3.70 10.78 -22.12
C GLN A 231 4.20 11.43 -20.83
N ASP A 232 5.48 11.87 -20.77
CA ASP A 232 6.02 12.59 -19.62
C ASP A 232 5.34 13.95 -19.42
N ALA A 233 5.11 14.70 -20.52
CA ALA A 233 4.42 16.00 -20.46
C ALA A 233 2.94 15.83 -20.03
N ARG A 234 2.26 14.81 -20.54
CA ARG A 234 0.91 14.44 -20.12
C ARG A 234 0.86 14.08 -18.65
N TRP A 235 1.77 13.22 -18.21
CA TRP A 235 1.91 12.82 -16.82
C TRP A 235 2.12 14.04 -15.90
N ALA A 236 3.03 14.94 -16.26
CA ALA A 236 3.28 16.14 -15.47
C ALA A 236 2.03 16.99 -15.30
N ARG A 237 1.21 17.12 -16.35
CA ARG A 237 -0.04 17.89 -16.32
C ARG A 237 -1.14 17.18 -15.53
N GLU A 238 -1.27 15.86 -15.66
CA GLU A 238 -2.37 15.09 -15.06
C GLU A 238 -2.11 14.73 -13.59
N TYR A 239 -0.84 14.56 -13.20
CA TYR A 239 -0.48 14.08 -11.86
C TYR A 239 0.40 15.05 -11.08
N ALA A 240 1.54 15.49 -11.63
CA ALA A 240 2.50 16.30 -10.89
C ALA A 240 1.98 17.71 -10.55
N MET A 241 1.31 18.39 -11.50
CA MET A 241 0.76 19.73 -11.27
C MET A 241 -0.39 19.75 -10.26
N PRO A 242 -1.41 18.84 -10.32
CA PRO A 242 -2.44 18.76 -9.29
C PRO A 242 -1.87 18.42 -7.92
N TRP A 243 -0.88 17.52 -7.85
CA TRP A 243 -0.18 17.20 -6.61
C TRP A 243 0.53 18.43 -6.02
N ALA A 244 1.30 19.17 -6.85
CA ALA A 244 1.99 20.37 -6.41
C ALA A 244 1.03 21.46 -5.92
N ARG A 245 -0.12 21.64 -6.59
CA ARG A 245 -1.17 22.60 -6.18
C ARG A 245 -1.76 22.24 -4.82
N ARG A 246 -2.13 20.95 -4.61
CA ARG A 246 -2.63 20.49 -3.31
C ARG A 246 -1.60 20.71 -2.21
N ARG A 247 -0.33 20.41 -2.49
CA ARG A 247 0.76 20.66 -1.55
C ARG A 247 0.88 22.13 -1.14
N LEU A 248 0.81 23.06 -2.10
CA LEU A 248 0.84 24.50 -1.82
C LEU A 248 -0.38 24.97 -1.03
N ALA A 249 -1.52 24.30 -1.19
CA ALA A 249 -2.75 24.55 -0.44
C ALA A 249 -2.78 23.86 0.95
N GLY A 250 -1.72 23.13 1.33
CA GLY A 250 -1.69 22.35 2.58
C GLY A 250 -2.69 21.19 2.64
N ALA A 251 -3.29 20.81 1.50
CA ALA A 251 -4.29 19.76 1.43
C ALA A 251 -3.68 18.39 1.10
N SER A 252 -4.21 17.34 1.71
CA SER A 252 -3.89 15.93 1.43
C SER A 252 -5.03 15.24 0.70
N THR A 253 -4.73 14.24 -0.10
CA THR A 253 -5.76 13.37 -0.72
C THR A 253 -6.47 12.49 0.30
N GLY A 254 -5.92 12.40 1.52
CA GLY A 254 -6.47 11.63 2.63
C GLY A 254 -7.32 12.46 3.60
N ASP A 255 -7.44 13.78 3.38
CA ASP A 255 -8.19 14.63 4.29
C ASP A 255 -9.68 14.22 4.34
N GLY A 256 -10.18 14.00 5.54
CA GLY A 256 -11.57 13.57 5.76
C GLY A 256 -11.85 12.09 5.43
N LEU A 257 -10.83 11.32 5.05
CA LEU A 257 -10.99 9.88 4.83
C LEU A 257 -10.85 9.10 6.15
N SER A 258 -11.61 8.03 6.26
CA SER A 258 -11.47 7.02 7.30
C SER A 258 -10.68 5.81 6.78
N ALA A 259 -10.03 5.11 7.70
CA ALA A 259 -9.35 3.85 7.40
C ALA A 259 -10.33 2.84 6.81
N LYS A 260 -9.90 2.08 5.79
CA LYS A 260 -10.76 1.10 5.11
C LYS A 260 -11.19 -0.08 5.97
N ARG A 261 -10.38 -0.43 6.98
CA ARG A 261 -10.65 -1.49 7.96
C ARG A 261 -10.25 -1.00 9.35
N PRO A 262 -11.09 -0.15 10.00
CA PRO A 262 -10.70 0.55 11.22
C PRO A 262 -10.71 -0.34 12.48
N GLU A 263 -11.20 -1.57 12.39
CA GLU A 263 -11.36 -2.50 13.50
C GLU A 263 -10.63 -3.83 13.24
N LEU A 264 -10.08 -4.42 14.29
CA LEU A 264 -9.41 -5.72 14.25
C LEU A 264 -10.45 -6.84 14.35
N VAL A 265 -11.01 -7.21 13.20
CA VAL A 265 -12.09 -8.19 13.09
C VAL A 265 -11.67 -9.44 12.33
N PRO A 266 -12.34 -10.59 12.53
CA PRO A 266 -12.06 -11.81 11.77
C PRO A 266 -12.15 -11.56 10.26
N LEU A 267 -11.12 -12.05 9.51
CA LEU A 267 -11.11 -12.04 8.06
C LEU A 267 -11.61 -13.39 7.55
N SER A 268 -12.70 -13.37 6.79
CA SER A 268 -13.22 -14.58 6.15
C SER A 268 -12.24 -15.09 5.08
N ALA A 269 -11.97 -16.38 5.06
CA ALA A 269 -11.16 -17.03 4.03
C ALA A 269 -11.84 -17.03 2.63
N ALA A 270 -13.15 -16.76 2.57
CA ALA A 270 -13.88 -16.50 1.32
C ALA A 270 -13.75 -15.02 0.99
N GLY A 271 -13.12 -14.71 -0.17
CA GLY A 271 -12.89 -13.34 -0.60
C GLY A 271 -14.14 -12.46 -0.53
N SER A 272 -13.97 -11.31 0.08
CA SER A 272 -14.77 -10.08 -0.03
C SER A 272 -16.12 -10.18 -0.73
N ALA A 273 -17.16 -10.57 -0.01
CA ALA A 273 -18.55 -10.31 -0.35
C ALA A 273 -19.39 -10.31 0.93
N ALA A 274 -19.15 -9.34 1.82
CA ALA A 274 -20.09 -9.01 2.87
C ALA A 274 -20.01 -7.49 3.09
N GLY A 275 -20.45 -6.74 2.09
CA GLY A 275 -20.95 -5.38 2.26
C GLY A 275 -22.18 -5.46 3.13
N SER A 276 -22.17 -4.73 4.24
CA SER A 276 -23.28 -4.41 5.13
C SER A 276 -24.62 -4.41 4.39
N ALA A 277 -25.46 -5.41 4.64
CA ALA A 277 -26.89 -5.28 4.46
C ALA A 277 -27.39 -4.29 5.53
N ALA A 278 -27.41 -3.02 5.18
CA ALA A 278 -28.20 -2.04 5.90
C ALA A 278 -29.67 -2.41 5.69
N ASP A 279 -30.33 -2.57 6.79
CA ASP A 279 -31.76 -2.77 6.98
C ASP A 279 -32.57 -1.76 6.12
N GLU A 280 -33.11 -2.26 5.00
CA GLU A 280 -34.10 -1.57 4.19
C GLU A 280 -35.48 -1.97 4.67
N SER A 281 -35.90 -1.43 5.80
CA SER A 281 -37.31 -1.42 6.20
C SER A 281 -37.66 -0.03 6.72
N ASP A 282 -38.09 0.82 5.83
CA ASP A 282 -39.14 1.84 5.99
C ASP A 282 -38.97 3.00 4.99
N VAL A 283 -39.58 2.89 3.83
CA VAL A 283 -39.86 4.06 2.97
C VAL A 283 -41.33 4.01 2.56
N PRO A 284 -42.15 4.95 3.01
CA PRO A 284 -43.52 5.04 2.53
C PRO A 284 -43.57 5.60 1.11
N SER A 285 -44.32 4.94 0.25
CA SER A 285 -44.63 5.31 -1.13
C SER A 285 -45.26 6.69 -1.24
N PRO A 286 -44.83 7.60 -2.13
CA PRO A 286 -45.66 8.71 -2.53
C PRO A 286 -46.38 8.41 -3.83
N ALA A 287 -47.69 8.64 -3.77
CA ALA A 287 -48.62 8.61 -4.89
C ALA A 287 -48.40 9.77 -5.88
N GLY A 288 -48.49 9.43 -7.12
CA GLY A 288 -49.12 10.03 -8.26
C GLY A 288 -48.91 11.48 -8.66
N GLY A 289 -48.56 11.64 -9.94
CA GLY A 289 -49.03 12.68 -10.82
C GLY A 289 -47.97 13.30 -11.76
N PRO A 290 -48.29 13.45 -13.06
CA PRO A 290 -47.34 13.76 -14.09
C PRO A 290 -47.22 15.26 -14.43
N GLY A 291 -46.10 15.73 -14.90
CA GLY A 291 -45.87 17.09 -15.38
C GLY A 291 -44.59 17.26 -16.17
N GLU A 292 -44.77 17.32 -17.43
CA GLU A 292 -44.06 17.85 -18.61
C GLU A 292 -42.79 18.73 -18.45
N VAL A 293 -41.83 18.38 -19.32
CA VAL A 293 -41.08 19.19 -20.31
C VAL A 293 -40.31 20.43 -19.84
N GLY A 294 -39.01 20.44 -20.20
CA GLY A 294 -38.16 21.62 -20.27
C GLY A 294 -36.71 21.27 -20.59
N GLN A 295 -36.36 21.22 -21.87
CA GLN A 295 -34.99 21.40 -22.37
C GLN A 295 -34.48 22.76 -21.90
N ASP A 296 -33.18 22.86 -21.55
CA ASP A 296 -32.26 23.77 -22.20
C ASP A 296 -30.84 23.68 -21.60
N PHE A 297 -29.92 23.70 -22.51
CA PHE A 297 -28.50 23.96 -22.49
C PHE A 297 -28.02 25.08 -21.51
N PHE A 298 -26.91 24.82 -20.79
CA PHE A 298 -25.61 25.50 -20.92
C PHE A 298 -24.58 24.80 -20.05
#